data_063760d43a56953326379331ad5cab74
#
_entry.id   063760d43a56953326379331ad5cab74
#
_cell.length_a   1.000
_cell.length_b   1.000
_cell.length_c   1.000
_cell.angle_alpha   90.00
_cell.angle_beta   90.00
_cell.angle_gamma   90.00
#
_symmetry.space_group_name_H-M   'P 1'
#
loop_
_entity.id
_entity.type
_entity.pdbx_description
1 polymer ?
#
loop_
_entity_poly.entity_id
_entity_poly.type
_entity_poly.pdbx_seq_one_letter_code
_entity_poly.pdbx_strand_id
1 'polypeptide(L)'
;MSSEKITYMYRTLREIPQRKERAAAWFHSKWGVPKEAYEECMESYLAGETEYGWYLCMDGDEIAGGLGVIENDFHDRKDLTPNICAVYTEEKYRCQGIAGHLLDMVVEDLREKGITPVYLITDHTDFYERYGWDFLCMVQGEDEPEMTRMYIHR
;
A
#
# COMPACT_ATOMS: atom_id res chain seq x y z
N MET A 1 -31.20 5.42 20.39
CA MET A 1 -30.46 4.44 19.60
C MET A 1 -29.05 4.95 19.36
N SER A 2 -28.09 4.24 19.84
CA SER A 2 -26.72 4.62 19.60
C SER A 2 -26.33 4.21 18.18
N SER A 3 -25.78 5.13 17.42
CA SER A 3 -25.08 4.78 16.22
C SER A 3 -23.82 4.03 16.63
N GLU A 4 -23.70 2.80 16.26
CA GLU A 4 -22.47 2.08 16.48
C GLU A 4 -21.38 2.69 15.61
N LYS A 5 -20.33 3.20 16.23
CA LYS A 5 -19.15 3.60 15.50
C LYS A 5 -18.41 2.33 15.07
N ILE A 6 -18.35 2.12 13.78
CA ILE A 6 -17.49 1.06 13.23
C ILE A 6 -16.06 1.54 13.42
N THR A 7 -15.34 0.84 14.26
CA THR A 7 -13.93 1.16 14.52
C THR A 7 -13.06 0.10 13.86
N TYR A 8 -12.30 0.52 12.85
CA TYR A 8 -11.32 -0.33 12.21
C TYR A 8 -9.97 -0.19 12.91
N MET A 9 -9.20 -1.26 12.88
CA MET A 9 -7.84 -1.23 13.41
C MET A 9 -6.84 -1.11 12.26
N TYR A 10 -6.10 -0.02 12.25
CA TYR A 10 -5.04 0.18 11.27
C TYR A 10 -3.71 -0.24 11.88
N ARG A 11 -3.05 -1.21 11.26
CA ARG A 11 -1.84 -1.81 11.82
C ARG A 11 -0.77 -2.01 10.76
N THR A 12 0.50 -1.83 11.19
CA THR A 12 1.61 -2.32 10.40
C THR A 12 1.68 -3.84 10.61
N LEU A 13 2.27 -4.54 9.67
CA LEU A 13 2.43 -5.98 9.82
C LEU A 13 3.35 -6.33 11.00
N ARG A 14 4.27 -5.44 11.39
CA ARG A 14 5.11 -5.62 12.58
C ARG A 14 4.30 -5.66 13.88
N GLU A 15 3.18 -4.95 13.92
CA GLU A 15 2.28 -4.96 15.06
C GLU A 15 1.44 -6.24 15.15
N ILE A 16 1.22 -6.89 14.00
CA ILE A 16 0.43 -8.11 13.89
C ILE A 16 1.14 -9.16 13.03
N PRO A 17 2.38 -9.56 13.39
CA PRO A 17 3.19 -10.45 12.53
C PRO A 17 2.58 -11.82 12.30
N GLN A 18 1.70 -12.28 13.19
CA GLN A 18 0.98 -13.53 13.03
C GLN A 18 0.01 -13.53 11.84
N ARG A 19 -0.26 -12.35 11.26
CA ARG A 19 -1.14 -12.22 10.09
C ARG A 19 -0.40 -12.31 8.76
N LYS A 20 0.91 -12.54 8.77
CA LYS A 20 1.73 -12.54 7.54
C LYS A 20 1.18 -13.46 6.45
N GLU A 21 0.93 -14.70 6.76
CA GLU A 21 0.46 -15.66 5.75
C GLU A 21 -0.90 -15.29 5.18
N ARG A 22 -1.80 -14.84 6.05
CA ARG A 22 -3.14 -14.43 5.65
C ARG A 22 -3.09 -13.17 4.80
N ALA A 23 -2.24 -12.22 5.17
CA ALA A 23 -2.06 -11.00 4.39
C ALA A 23 -1.48 -11.29 3.02
N ALA A 24 -0.45 -12.14 2.93
CA ALA A 24 0.15 -12.53 1.65
C ALA A 24 -0.87 -13.21 0.74
N ALA A 25 -1.68 -14.11 1.28
CA ALA A 25 -2.75 -14.76 0.54
C ALA A 25 -3.81 -13.75 0.07
N TRP A 26 -4.13 -12.78 0.92
CA TRP A 26 -5.11 -11.74 0.59
C TRP A 26 -4.61 -10.87 -0.58
N PHE A 27 -3.38 -10.37 -0.52
CA PHE A 27 -2.81 -9.58 -1.61
C PHE A 27 -2.72 -10.39 -2.91
N HIS A 28 -2.30 -11.66 -2.81
CA HIS A 28 -2.25 -12.56 -3.95
C HIS A 28 -3.63 -12.67 -4.62
N SER A 29 -4.69 -12.82 -3.83
CA SER A 29 -6.05 -12.96 -4.35
C SER A 29 -6.53 -11.71 -5.09
N LYS A 30 -5.96 -10.53 -4.79
CA LYS A 30 -6.36 -9.26 -5.41
C LYS A 30 -5.56 -8.94 -6.66
N TRP A 31 -4.28 -9.24 -6.66
CA TRP A 31 -3.36 -8.75 -7.70
C TRP A 31 -2.73 -9.84 -8.55
N GLY A 32 -2.85 -11.10 -8.16
CA GLY A 32 -2.31 -12.22 -8.92
C GLY A 32 -0.79 -12.38 -8.87
N VAL A 33 -0.10 -11.55 -8.09
CA VAL A 33 1.33 -11.73 -7.84
C VAL A 33 1.50 -12.97 -6.96
N PRO A 34 2.51 -13.83 -7.19
CA PRO A 34 2.66 -15.04 -6.38
C PRO A 34 2.72 -14.76 -4.88
N LYS A 35 2.03 -15.58 -4.10
CA LYS A 35 1.98 -15.45 -2.64
C LYS A 35 3.37 -15.41 -2.04
N GLU A 36 4.29 -16.23 -2.56
CA GLU A 36 5.67 -16.34 -2.09
C GLU A 36 6.43 -15.00 -2.23
N ALA A 37 6.14 -14.22 -3.27
CA ALA A 37 6.74 -12.91 -3.46
C ALA A 37 6.33 -11.95 -2.36
N TYR A 38 5.06 -11.96 -1.99
CA TYR A 38 4.58 -11.15 -0.86
C TYR A 38 5.19 -11.62 0.45
N GLU A 39 5.27 -12.93 0.65
CA GLU A 39 5.86 -13.48 1.88
C GLU A 39 7.32 -13.08 2.05
N GLU A 40 8.10 -13.12 0.98
CA GLU A 40 9.51 -12.69 1.02
C GLU A 40 9.65 -11.22 1.43
N CYS A 41 8.87 -10.34 0.82
CA CYS A 41 8.87 -8.92 1.16
C CYS A 41 8.47 -8.69 2.62
N MET A 42 7.45 -9.40 3.07
CA MET A 42 6.96 -9.29 4.44
C MET A 42 7.99 -9.83 5.44
N GLU A 43 8.64 -10.93 5.12
CA GLU A 43 9.67 -11.52 5.97
C GLU A 43 10.87 -10.57 6.16
N SER A 44 11.32 -9.94 5.09
CA SER A 44 12.40 -8.94 5.16
C SER A 44 12.02 -7.77 6.06
N TYR A 45 10.78 -7.30 5.95
CA TYR A 45 10.25 -6.24 6.79
C TYR A 45 10.17 -6.66 8.26
N LEU A 46 9.64 -7.85 8.52
CA LEU A 46 9.51 -8.38 9.88
C LEU A 46 10.88 -8.65 10.52
N ALA A 47 11.87 -9.05 9.72
CA ALA A 47 13.23 -9.29 10.20
C ALA A 47 14.03 -8.01 10.44
N GLY A 48 13.47 -6.84 10.08
CA GLY A 48 14.18 -5.58 10.24
C GLY A 48 15.21 -5.29 9.16
N GLU A 49 15.20 -6.05 8.07
CA GLU A 49 16.14 -5.87 6.95
C GLU A 49 15.76 -4.67 6.07
N THR A 50 14.50 -4.25 6.10
CA THR A 50 13.99 -3.10 5.36
C THR A 50 12.88 -2.42 6.15
N GLU A 51 12.73 -1.12 5.92
CA GLU A 51 11.62 -0.34 6.46
C GLU A 51 10.44 -0.29 5.49
N TYR A 52 10.56 -0.89 4.31
CA TYR A 52 9.48 -0.97 3.33
C TYR A 52 8.45 -1.99 3.82
N GLY A 53 7.37 -1.46 4.35
CA GLY A 53 6.45 -2.23 5.16
C GLY A 53 5.14 -2.60 4.47
N TRP A 54 4.30 -3.26 5.26
CA TRP A 54 2.97 -3.70 4.85
C TRP A 54 1.98 -3.23 5.90
N TYR A 55 0.85 -2.71 5.44
CA TYR A 55 -0.11 -1.99 6.26
C TYR A 55 -1.50 -2.54 5.99
N LEU A 56 -2.25 -2.80 7.05
CA LEU A 56 -3.57 -3.41 6.97
C LEU A 56 -4.59 -2.61 7.75
N CYS A 57 -5.81 -2.58 7.21
CA CYS A 57 -6.99 -2.15 7.93
C CYS A 57 -7.77 -3.40 8.30
N MET A 58 -7.96 -3.64 9.58
CA MET A 58 -8.64 -4.82 10.08
C MET A 58 -10.02 -4.49 10.63
N ASP A 59 -10.99 -5.31 10.27
CA ASP A 59 -12.31 -5.31 10.89
C ASP A 59 -12.41 -6.64 11.65
N GLY A 60 -12.03 -6.62 12.93
CA GLY A 60 -11.88 -7.86 13.69
C GLY A 60 -10.79 -8.72 13.03
N ASP A 61 -11.17 -9.92 12.62
CA ASP A 61 -10.25 -10.85 11.95
C ASP A 61 -10.24 -10.70 10.43
N GLU A 62 -11.10 -9.84 9.89
CA GLU A 62 -11.22 -9.66 8.45
C GLU A 62 -10.32 -8.53 7.97
N ILE A 63 -9.63 -8.74 6.85
CA ILE A 63 -8.83 -7.69 6.20
C ILE A 63 -9.79 -6.85 5.36
N ALA A 64 -9.98 -5.59 5.75
CA ALA A 64 -10.84 -4.66 5.03
C ALA A 64 -10.09 -3.93 3.91
N GLY A 65 -8.80 -3.70 4.09
CA GLY A 65 -7.97 -3.04 3.11
C GLY A 65 -6.49 -3.17 3.45
N GLY A 66 -5.63 -2.82 2.51
CA GLY A 66 -4.21 -2.87 2.74
C GLY A 66 -3.39 -2.25 1.62
N LEU A 67 -2.11 -2.09 1.87
CA LEU A 67 -1.12 -1.68 0.89
C LEU A 67 0.27 -2.10 1.35
N GLY A 68 1.22 -2.02 0.44
CA GLY A 68 2.61 -2.30 0.76
C GLY A 68 3.55 -1.25 0.22
N VAL A 69 4.80 -1.34 0.62
CA VAL A 69 5.88 -0.48 0.13
C VAL A 69 6.95 -1.38 -0.44
N ILE A 70 7.38 -1.08 -1.66
CA ILE A 70 8.45 -1.82 -2.33
C ILE A 70 9.39 -0.82 -3.03
N GLU A 71 10.54 -1.30 -3.45
CA GLU A 71 11.52 -0.44 -4.10
C GLU A 71 11.03 0.05 -5.46
N ASN A 72 10.46 -0.85 -6.27
CA ASN A 72 9.97 -0.53 -7.61
C ASN A 72 8.73 -1.35 -7.94
N ASP A 73 7.65 -0.68 -8.35
CA ASP A 73 6.39 -1.32 -8.70
C ASP A 73 6.29 -1.59 -10.20
N PHE A 74 7.27 -2.34 -10.73
CA PHE A 74 7.29 -2.83 -12.12
C PHE A 74 7.27 -1.72 -13.17
N HIS A 75 8.10 -0.68 -12.98
CA HIS A 75 8.24 0.39 -13.98
C HIS A 75 9.72 0.72 -14.25
N ASP A 76 9.96 1.56 -15.25
CA ASP A 76 11.32 1.84 -15.76
C ASP A 76 12.08 2.93 -15.00
N ARG A 77 11.44 3.65 -14.09
CA ARG A 77 12.08 4.73 -13.32
C ARG A 77 12.57 4.21 -11.96
N LYS A 78 13.65 3.44 -11.99
CA LYS A 78 14.23 2.83 -10.78
C LYS A 78 14.86 3.83 -9.82
N ASP A 79 15.05 5.06 -10.28
CA ASP A 79 15.52 6.17 -9.45
C ASP A 79 14.42 6.75 -8.57
N LEU A 80 13.15 6.48 -8.88
CA LEU A 80 12.01 7.00 -8.12
C LEU A 80 11.50 5.91 -7.16
N THR A 81 12.05 5.91 -5.97
CA THR A 81 11.84 4.89 -4.94
C THR A 81 11.69 5.54 -3.55
N PRO A 82 10.96 4.94 -2.59
CA PRO A 82 10.17 3.71 -2.70
C PRO A 82 8.79 3.93 -3.31
N ASN A 83 8.14 2.82 -3.65
CA ASN A 83 6.81 2.84 -4.26
C ASN A 83 5.77 2.22 -3.32
N ILE A 84 4.62 2.87 -3.20
CA ILE A 84 3.43 2.27 -2.60
C ILE A 84 2.86 1.33 -3.66
N CYS A 85 2.50 0.12 -3.26
CA CYS A 85 1.94 -0.88 -4.16
C CYS A 85 0.74 -1.58 -3.56
N ALA A 86 0.00 -2.27 -4.41
CA ALA A 86 -1.08 -3.18 -4.03
C ALA A 86 -2.17 -2.53 -3.17
N VAL A 87 -2.46 -1.25 -3.38
CA VAL A 87 -3.52 -0.54 -2.65
C VAL A 87 -4.87 -1.17 -3.00
N TYR A 88 -5.55 -1.72 -2.02
CA TYR A 88 -6.84 -2.35 -2.22
C TYR A 88 -7.74 -2.21 -0.99
N THR A 89 -9.02 -1.94 -1.24
CA THR A 89 -10.05 -1.96 -0.21
C THR A 89 -11.14 -2.92 -0.67
N GLU A 90 -11.53 -3.85 0.20
CA GLU A 90 -12.60 -4.80 -0.10
C GLU A 90 -13.88 -4.02 -0.45
N GLU A 91 -14.61 -4.53 -1.43
CA GLU A 91 -15.76 -3.83 -1.99
C GLU A 91 -16.77 -3.38 -0.93
N LYS A 92 -17.10 -4.27 0.01
CA LYS A 92 -18.08 -3.96 1.06
C LYS A 92 -17.61 -2.90 2.07
N TYR A 93 -16.32 -2.59 2.06
CA TYR A 93 -15.72 -1.58 2.94
C TYR A 93 -15.40 -0.27 2.23
N ARG A 94 -15.69 -0.15 0.95
CA ARG A 94 -15.40 1.05 0.15
C ARG A 94 -16.25 2.25 0.56
N CYS A 95 -15.81 3.43 0.16
CA CYS A 95 -16.48 4.70 0.46
C CYS A 95 -16.51 5.08 1.94
N GLN A 96 -15.53 4.59 2.70
CA GLN A 96 -15.38 4.89 4.13
C GLN A 96 -14.03 5.52 4.45
N GLY A 97 -13.26 5.89 3.43
CA GLY A 97 -11.97 6.54 3.62
C GLY A 97 -10.82 5.64 4.04
N ILE A 98 -10.98 4.31 3.92
CA ILE A 98 -9.96 3.36 4.36
C ILE A 98 -8.66 3.52 3.56
N ALA A 99 -8.74 3.58 2.23
CA ALA A 99 -7.54 3.73 1.41
C ALA A 99 -6.80 5.04 1.73
N GLY A 100 -7.54 6.13 1.90
CA GLY A 100 -6.95 7.42 2.27
C GLY A 100 -6.26 7.38 3.62
N HIS A 101 -6.87 6.74 4.61
CA HIS A 101 -6.28 6.57 5.93
C HIS A 101 -4.98 5.74 5.85
N LEU A 102 -5.00 4.66 5.08
CA LEU A 102 -3.81 3.82 4.87
C LEU A 102 -2.68 4.61 4.19
N LEU A 103 -3.03 5.41 3.18
CA LEU A 103 -2.05 6.26 2.49
C LEU A 103 -1.41 7.28 3.44
N ASP A 104 -2.21 7.95 4.26
CA ASP A 104 -1.69 8.90 5.25
C ASP A 104 -0.81 8.20 6.28
N MET A 105 -1.23 7.02 6.73
CA MET A 105 -0.48 6.22 7.70
C MET A 105 0.90 5.82 7.16
N VAL A 106 0.97 5.32 5.93
CA VAL A 106 2.23 4.86 5.36
C VAL A 106 3.19 6.03 5.12
N VAL A 107 2.68 7.16 4.63
CA VAL A 107 3.50 8.36 4.41
C VAL A 107 4.09 8.86 5.73
N GLU A 108 3.28 8.94 6.76
CA GLU A 108 3.71 9.39 8.09
C GLU A 108 4.75 8.41 8.70
N ASP A 109 4.48 7.12 8.62
CA ASP A 109 5.39 6.10 9.13
C ASP A 109 6.75 6.14 8.44
N LEU A 110 6.77 6.26 7.13
CA LEU A 110 8.01 6.36 6.37
C LEU A 110 8.72 7.69 6.65
N ARG A 111 7.98 8.79 6.80
CA ARG A 111 8.56 10.09 7.14
C ARG A 111 9.31 10.04 8.48
N GLU A 112 8.73 9.40 9.47
CA GLU A 112 9.37 9.23 10.78
C GLU A 112 10.68 8.44 10.69
N LYS A 113 10.81 7.62 9.67
CA LYS A 113 12.01 6.84 9.40
C LYS A 113 12.99 7.54 8.44
N GLY A 114 12.68 8.77 8.07
CA GLY A 114 13.53 9.55 7.16
C GLY A 114 13.38 9.16 5.70
N ILE A 115 12.33 8.45 5.34
CA ILE A 115 12.08 8.00 3.97
C ILE A 115 11.05 8.91 3.30
N THR A 116 11.52 9.88 2.56
CA THR A 116 10.72 10.79 1.73
C THR A 116 11.55 11.21 0.53
N PRO A 117 10.93 11.53 -0.62
CA PRO A 117 9.52 11.38 -0.94
C PRO A 117 9.13 9.92 -1.23
N VAL A 118 7.84 9.70 -1.39
CA VAL A 118 7.27 8.39 -1.69
C VAL A 118 6.51 8.49 -3.02
N TYR A 119 6.50 7.43 -3.78
CA TYR A 119 5.93 7.39 -5.13
C TYR A 119 4.91 6.29 -5.27
N LEU A 120 4.01 6.42 -6.25
CA LEU A 120 3.13 5.33 -6.68
C LEU A 120 2.76 5.50 -8.14
N ILE A 121 2.36 4.40 -8.78
CA ILE A 121 1.81 4.44 -10.13
C ILE A 121 0.35 4.02 -10.08
N THR A 122 -0.46 4.63 -10.96
CA THR A 122 -1.90 4.37 -10.99
C THR A 122 -2.50 4.85 -12.30
N ASP A 123 -3.64 4.26 -12.67
CA ASP A 123 -4.46 4.75 -13.78
C ASP A 123 -5.54 5.71 -13.30
N HIS A 124 -5.71 5.86 -12.00
CA HIS A 124 -6.70 6.77 -11.43
C HIS A 124 -6.25 8.22 -11.49
N THR A 125 -7.21 9.11 -11.75
CA THR A 125 -7.03 10.55 -11.63
C THR A 125 -7.95 11.06 -10.52
N ASP A 126 -7.59 12.19 -9.89
CA ASP A 126 -8.38 12.87 -8.88
C ASP A 126 -8.52 12.15 -7.53
N PHE A 127 -8.15 10.87 -7.44
CA PHE A 127 -8.23 10.15 -6.15
C PHE A 127 -7.07 10.51 -5.24
N TYR A 128 -5.84 10.33 -5.71
CA TYR A 128 -4.65 10.51 -4.88
C TYR A 128 -4.39 11.97 -4.53
N GLU A 129 -4.79 12.90 -5.40
CA GLU A 129 -4.68 14.34 -5.14
C GLU A 129 -5.40 14.76 -3.87
N ARG A 130 -6.48 14.06 -3.52
CA ARG A 130 -7.23 14.33 -2.28
C ARG A 130 -6.42 14.06 -1.02
N TYR A 131 -5.36 13.26 -1.14
CA TYR A 131 -4.54 12.84 0.00
C TYR A 131 -3.13 13.42 -0.06
N GLY A 132 -2.95 14.50 -0.80
CA GLY A 132 -1.68 15.22 -0.84
C GLY A 132 -0.68 14.69 -1.84
N TRP A 133 -1.12 13.85 -2.77
CA TRP A 133 -0.27 13.34 -3.84
C TRP A 133 -0.36 14.23 -5.07
N ASP A 134 0.79 14.50 -5.68
CA ASP A 134 0.87 15.31 -6.90
C ASP A 134 1.31 14.45 -8.08
N PHE A 135 0.76 14.74 -9.24
CA PHE A 135 1.23 14.10 -10.48
C PHE A 135 2.66 14.51 -10.75
N LEU A 136 3.55 13.54 -10.98
CA LEU A 136 4.95 13.80 -11.24
C LEU A 136 5.31 13.64 -12.71
N CYS A 137 5.03 12.49 -13.29
CA CYS A 137 5.41 12.15 -14.66
C CYS A 137 4.72 10.88 -15.13
N MET A 138 4.89 10.58 -16.41
CA MET A 138 4.51 9.30 -16.97
C MET A 138 5.69 8.36 -16.92
N VAL A 139 5.44 7.09 -16.62
CA VAL A 139 6.47 6.04 -16.58
C VAL A 139 6.01 4.85 -17.41
N GLN A 140 6.97 4.07 -17.89
CA GLN A 140 6.68 2.85 -18.65
C GLN A 140 6.62 1.66 -17.68
N GLY A 141 5.44 1.02 -17.58
CA GLY A 141 5.29 -0.22 -16.83
C GLY A 141 5.95 -1.38 -17.57
N GLU A 142 6.45 -2.36 -16.82
CA GLU A 142 7.00 -3.58 -17.40
C GLU A 142 5.87 -4.36 -18.09
N ASP A 143 6.13 -4.81 -19.31
CA ASP A 143 5.16 -5.58 -20.11
C ASP A 143 3.85 -4.85 -20.42
N GLU A 144 3.81 -3.53 -20.23
CA GLU A 144 2.63 -2.73 -20.51
C GLU A 144 2.79 -2.00 -21.85
N PRO A 145 1.73 -1.97 -22.69
CA PRO A 145 1.83 -1.29 -23.99
C PRO A 145 1.82 0.23 -23.89
N GLU A 146 1.28 0.78 -22.80
CA GLU A 146 1.14 2.22 -22.61
C GLU A 146 1.84 2.68 -21.34
N MET A 147 2.19 3.97 -21.29
CA MET A 147 2.74 4.58 -20.09
C MET A 147 1.66 4.76 -19.04
N THR A 148 2.05 4.76 -17.77
CA THR A 148 1.15 4.97 -16.65
C THR A 148 1.57 6.22 -15.86
N ARG A 149 0.66 6.74 -15.08
CA ARG A 149 0.87 7.95 -14.29
C ARG A 149 1.61 7.62 -13.00
N MET A 150 2.63 8.43 -12.70
CA MET A 150 3.32 8.35 -11.40
C MET A 150 2.99 9.58 -10.57
N TYR A 151 2.66 9.36 -9.33
CA TYR A 151 2.39 10.39 -8.33
C TYR A 151 3.48 10.39 -7.27
N ILE A 152 3.69 11.56 -6.67
CA ILE A 152 4.68 11.77 -5.62
C ILE A 152 4.00 12.38 -4.39
N HIS A 153 4.43 11.95 -3.21
CA HIS A 153 4.07 12.59 -1.95
C HIS A 153 5.37 13.04 -1.28
N ARG A 154 5.50 14.35 -1.08
CA ARG A 154 6.69 14.95 -0.48
C ARG A 154 6.59 15.04 1.03
#